data_f2e8c59f17f2490c00d1f434fbcaefa4
#
_entry.id   f2e8c59f17f2490c00d1f434fbcaefa4
#
_cell.length_a   1.000
_cell.length_b   1.000
_cell.length_c   1.000
_cell.angle_alpha   90.00
_cell.angle_beta   90.00
_cell.angle_gamma   90.00
#
_symmetry.space_group_name_H-M   'P 1'
#
loop_
_entity.id
_entity.type
_entity.pdbx_description
1 polymer ?
#
loop_
_entity_poly.entity_id
_entity_poly.type
_entity_poly.pdbx_seq_one_letter_code
_entity_poly.pdbx_strand_id
1 'polypeptide(L)'
;MDVERALADLREGLTEVCDPSKVEDMSAYILGQFDYLGCSAGERRSVSKPLTQAAKTMEPAELLTFVARLWEEPEREFHYVGMDMVRAGAKNLRAGDLPAIRSLIKATPWWDTVDSLAIHTVGTMVRTHPELVVEMDEWIESDDIWIARTAILHQLMYKERTDANRLFTYCTMTMESTEFFIRKAIGWALRQYARTDPDSVRTFVAEHEGALSGLSKRCLLYTSDAADE
;
A
#
# COMPACT_ATOMS: atom_id res chain seq x y z
N MET A 1 8.24 0.94 24.59
CA MET A 1 9.18 1.96 23.99
C MET A 1 8.71 3.36 24.41
N ASP A 2 9.63 4.30 24.68
CA ASP A 2 9.27 5.71 24.83
C ASP A 2 9.05 6.29 23.42
N VAL A 3 7.79 6.54 23.08
CA VAL A 3 7.34 6.94 21.74
C VAL A 3 7.89 8.32 21.35
N GLU A 4 7.81 9.31 22.27
CA GLU A 4 8.24 10.67 21.96
C GLU A 4 9.77 10.77 21.82
N ARG A 5 10.49 10.02 22.62
CA ARG A 5 11.96 9.95 22.49
C ARG A 5 12.36 9.28 21.17
N ALA A 6 11.74 8.15 20.83
CA ALA A 6 12.04 7.45 19.58
C ALA A 6 11.70 8.29 18.34
N LEU A 7 10.63 9.09 18.40
CA LEU A 7 10.28 10.07 17.36
C LEU A 7 11.32 11.19 17.25
N ALA A 8 11.77 11.74 18.40
CA ALA A 8 12.80 12.79 18.41
C ALA A 8 14.13 12.28 17.83
N ASP A 9 14.59 11.10 18.26
CA ASP A 9 15.80 10.46 17.74
C ASP A 9 15.70 10.19 16.23
N LEU A 10 14.52 9.75 15.75
CA LEU A 10 14.26 9.53 14.32
C LEU A 10 14.33 10.86 13.54
N ARG A 11 13.70 11.93 14.05
CA ARG A 11 13.69 13.25 13.41
C ARG A 11 15.09 13.81 13.30
N GLU A 12 15.88 13.74 14.38
CA GLU A 12 17.28 14.16 14.39
C GLU A 12 18.08 13.40 13.32
N GLY A 13 18.02 12.07 13.32
CA GLY A 13 18.75 11.25 12.36
C GLY A 13 18.31 11.46 10.91
N LEU A 14 17.02 11.69 10.64
CA LEU A 14 16.55 12.05 9.30
C LEU A 14 17.09 13.43 8.88
N THR A 15 17.00 14.43 9.77
CA THR A 15 17.46 15.79 9.48
C THR A 15 18.96 15.84 9.16
N GLU A 16 19.77 14.98 9.79
CA GLU A 16 21.20 14.89 9.54
C GLU A 16 21.57 14.35 8.14
N VAL A 17 20.73 13.47 7.58
CA VAL A 17 21.05 12.79 6.31
C VAL A 17 20.26 13.29 5.11
N CYS A 18 19.13 13.98 5.34
CA CYS A 18 18.30 14.50 4.26
C CYS A 18 18.97 15.68 3.56
N ASP A 19 18.71 15.80 2.27
CA ASP A 19 19.16 16.89 1.43
C ASP A 19 17.98 17.77 1.02
N PRO A 20 17.83 18.98 1.59
CA PRO A 20 16.71 19.87 1.27
C PRO A 20 16.59 20.24 -0.21
N SER A 21 17.66 20.11 -0.99
CA SER A 21 17.62 20.38 -2.44
C SER A 21 16.74 19.37 -3.21
N LYS A 22 16.46 18.20 -2.63
CA LYS A 22 15.61 17.16 -3.23
C LYS A 22 14.12 17.36 -2.96
N VAL A 23 13.74 18.27 -2.07
CA VAL A 23 12.34 18.46 -1.63
C VAL A 23 11.42 18.81 -2.78
N GLU A 24 11.84 19.72 -3.65
CA GLU A 24 11.04 20.18 -4.79
C GLU A 24 10.70 19.01 -5.73
N ASP A 25 11.69 18.21 -6.13
CA ASP A 25 11.50 17.06 -7.02
C ASP A 25 10.62 15.98 -6.37
N MET A 26 10.86 15.69 -5.09
CA MET A 26 10.06 14.69 -4.34
C MET A 26 8.61 15.13 -4.19
N SER A 27 8.36 16.41 -3.88
CA SER A 27 7.02 16.97 -3.80
C SER A 27 6.34 16.97 -5.18
N ALA A 28 7.03 17.36 -6.24
CA ALA A 28 6.50 17.35 -7.60
C ALA A 28 6.10 15.93 -8.06
N TYR A 29 6.87 14.90 -7.71
CA TYR A 29 6.58 13.51 -8.04
C TYR A 29 5.23 13.03 -7.50
N ILE A 30 4.83 13.50 -6.32
CA ILE A 30 3.53 13.19 -5.71
C ILE A 30 2.49 14.31 -5.87
N LEU A 31 2.69 15.19 -6.83
CA LEU A 31 1.80 16.30 -7.18
C LEU A 31 1.55 17.29 -6.03
N GLY A 32 2.56 17.54 -5.21
CA GLY A 32 2.49 18.50 -4.11
C GLY A 32 1.58 18.10 -2.95
N GLN A 33 1.30 16.81 -2.79
CA GLN A 33 0.34 16.34 -1.76
C GLN A 33 0.90 16.40 -0.34
N PHE A 34 2.23 16.34 -0.15
CA PHE A 34 2.86 16.26 1.17
C PHE A 34 4.17 17.04 1.21
N ASP A 35 4.56 17.43 2.43
CA ASP A 35 5.87 17.98 2.72
C ASP A 35 6.92 16.87 2.81
N TYR A 36 8.19 17.24 2.59
CA TYR A 36 9.34 16.36 2.65
C TYR A 36 10.51 16.98 3.39
N LEU A 37 11.36 16.14 4.00
CA LEU A 37 12.68 16.51 4.50
C LEU A 37 13.74 16.46 3.38
N GLY A 38 13.50 15.67 2.33
CA GLY A 38 14.43 15.46 1.22
C GLY A 38 15.30 14.21 1.35
N CYS A 39 14.86 13.20 2.10
CA CYS A 39 15.57 11.93 2.24
C CYS A 39 15.30 10.98 1.07
N SER A 40 16.35 10.47 0.45
CA SER A 40 16.22 9.32 -0.44
C SER A 40 15.73 8.08 0.33
N ALA A 41 15.14 7.12 -0.38
CA ALA A 41 14.67 5.87 0.23
C ALA A 41 15.79 5.10 0.95
N GLY A 42 17.04 5.16 0.44
CA GLY A 42 18.20 4.53 1.04
C GLY A 42 18.61 5.17 2.36
N GLU A 43 18.73 6.49 2.40
CA GLU A 43 19.05 7.28 3.59
C GLU A 43 18.00 7.05 4.67
N ARG A 44 16.71 7.24 4.35
CA ARG A 44 15.60 7.02 5.27
C ARG A 44 15.63 5.62 5.88
N ARG A 45 15.78 4.57 5.05
CA ARG A 45 15.83 3.17 5.53
C ARG A 45 17.05 2.90 6.39
N SER A 46 18.18 3.54 6.14
CA SER A 46 19.38 3.41 6.96
C SER A 46 19.13 3.94 8.37
N VAL A 47 18.57 5.14 8.48
CA VAL A 47 18.23 5.78 9.77
C VAL A 47 17.15 4.98 10.51
N SER A 48 16.07 4.59 9.83
CA SER A 48 14.93 3.91 10.46
C SER A 48 15.14 2.40 10.66
N LYS A 49 16.28 1.83 10.26
CA LYS A 49 16.57 0.39 10.37
C LYS A 49 16.36 -0.18 11.78
N PRO A 50 16.81 0.47 12.88
CA PRO A 50 16.58 -0.06 14.22
C PRO A 50 15.08 -0.19 14.55
N LEU A 51 14.26 0.82 14.18
CA LEU A 51 12.81 0.82 14.39
C LEU A 51 12.13 -0.29 13.59
N THR A 52 12.49 -0.43 12.32
CA THR A 52 11.95 -1.49 11.43
C THR A 52 12.34 -2.89 11.93
N GLN A 53 13.53 -3.06 12.51
CA GLN A 53 13.92 -4.34 13.12
C GLN A 53 13.13 -4.61 14.40
N ALA A 54 12.98 -3.62 15.29
CA ALA A 54 12.18 -3.74 16.51
C ALA A 54 10.71 -4.09 16.20
N ALA A 55 10.13 -3.50 15.15
CA ALA A 55 8.75 -3.75 14.73
C ALA A 55 8.43 -5.23 14.46
N LYS A 56 9.42 -6.05 14.10
CA LYS A 56 9.23 -7.48 13.84
C LYS A 56 8.81 -8.30 15.06
N THR A 57 9.10 -7.81 16.26
CA THR A 57 8.82 -8.48 17.52
C THR A 57 8.04 -7.62 18.52
N MET A 58 7.71 -6.40 18.12
CA MET A 58 6.92 -5.47 18.92
C MET A 58 5.49 -5.98 19.08
N GLU A 59 4.90 -5.77 20.25
CA GLU A 59 3.47 -6.04 20.44
C GLU A 59 2.63 -5.15 19.51
N PRO A 60 1.55 -5.70 18.89
CA PRO A 60 0.74 -4.98 17.92
C PRO A 60 0.25 -3.62 18.39
N ALA A 61 -0.24 -3.53 19.63
CA ALA A 61 -0.75 -2.27 20.19
C ALA A 61 0.35 -1.20 20.31
N GLU A 62 1.57 -1.58 20.71
CA GLU A 62 2.71 -0.68 20.79
C GLU A 62 3.16 -0.22 19.41
N LEU A 63 3.25 -1.15 18.45
CA LEU A 63 3.58 -0.86 17.05
C LEU A 63 2.59 0.15 16.46
N LEU A 64 1.29 -0.13 16.56
CA LEU A 64 0.25 0.70 15.97
C LEU A 64 0.16 2.08 16.62
N THR A 65 0.38 2.17 17.94
CA THR A 65 0.45 3.46 18.66
C THR A 65 1.61 4.31 18.12
N PHE A 66 2.79 3.73 17.96
CA PHE A 66 3.94 4.47 17.45
C PHE A 66 3.74 4.87 15.98
N VAL A 67 3.23 3.97 15.16
CA VAL A 67 2.95 4.26 13.75
C VAL A 67 1.89 5.35 13.60
N ALA A 68 0.83 5.33 14.42
CA ALA A 68 -0.17 6.40 14.42
C ALA A 68 0.48 7.75 14.74
N ARG A 69 1.42 7.80 15.69
CA ARG A 69 2.16 9.01 16.01
C ARG A 69 3.05 9.50 14.86
N LEU A 70 3.70 8.57 14.12
CA LEU A 70 4.45 8.90 12.90
C LEU A 70 3.55 9.47 11.79
N TRP A 71 2.28 9.05 11.74
CA TRP A 71 1.30 9.53 10.76
C TRP A 71 0.80 10.95 11.03
N GLU A 72 1.03 11.48 12.25
CA GLU A 72 0.72 12.86 12.62
C GLU A 72 1.80 13.87 12.18
N GLU A 73 2.99 13.37 11.81
CA GLU A 73 4.07 14.23 11.34
C GLU A 73 3.77 14.78 9.93
N PRO A 74 4.11 16.04 9.63
CA PRO A 74 3.79 16.63 8.33
C PRO A 74 4.61 16.08 7.18
N GLU A 75 5.86 15.66 7.42
CA GLU A 75 6.76 15.22 6.36
C GLU A 75 6.54 13.73 6.03
N ARG A 76 6.46 13.45 4.75
CA ARG A 76 6.11 12.13 4.20
C ARG A 76 7.08 11.02 4.59
N GLU A 77 8.33 11.34 4.86
CA GLU A 77 9.33 10.39 5.32
C GLU A 77 8.90 9.64 6.59
N PHE A 78 8.20 10.30 7.53
CA PHE A 78 7.69 9.64 8.74
C PHE A 78 6.60 8.61 8.41
N HIS A 79 5.70 8.94 7.48
CA HIS A 79 4.70 7.98 6.99
C HIS A 79 5.36 6.75 6.33
N TYR A 80 6.41 6.96 5.54
CA TYR A 80 7.17 5.84 4.96
C TYR A 80 7.87 4.99 6.02
N VAL A 81 8.40 5.60 7.10
CA VAL A 81 8.97 4.83 8.22
C VAL A 81 7.89 3.99 8.89
N GLY A 82 6.76 4.58 9.23
CA GLY A 82 5.63 3.86 9.82
C GLY A 82 5.11 2.73 8.92
N MET A 83 5.01 2.98 7.61
CA MET A 83 4.66 1.98 6.61
C MET A 83 5.65 0.81 6.59
N ASP A 84 6.96 1.08 6.60
CA ASP A 84 8.00 0.05 6.65
C ASP A 84 7.93 -0.74 7.97
N MET A 85 7.57 -0.10 9.09
CA MET A 85 7.40 -0.74 10.41
C MET A 85 6.18 -1.68 10.43
N VAL A 86 4.99 -1.24 10.01
CA VAL A 86 3.80 -2.13 9.98
C VAL A 86 3.99 -3.26 8.98
N ARG A 87 4.66 -3.04 7.86
CA ARG A 87 5.05 -4.10 6.93
C ARG A 87 5.95 -5.14 7.61
N ALA A 88 6.94 -4.70 8.38
CA ALA A 88 7.87 -5.60 9.08
C ALA A 88 7.17 -6.41 10.17
N GLY A 89 6.21 -5.82 10.90
CA GLY A 89 5.42 -6.44 11.96
C GLY A 89 4.14 -7.13 11.48
N ALA A 90 3.81 -7.07 10.18
CA ALA A 90 2.49 -7.47 9.65
C ALA A 90 2.05 -8.90 10.03
N LYS A 91 2.99 -9.82 10.20
CA LYS A 91 2.69 -11.21 10.59
C LYS A 91 2.21 -11.36 12.05
N ASN A 92 2.52 -10.38 12.89
CA ASN A 92 2.14 -10.39 14.30
C ASN A 92 0.82 -9.66 14.54
N LEU A 93 0.32 -8.90 13.56
CA LEU A 93 -0.96 -8.22 13.64
C LEU A 93 -2.09 -9.25 13.74
N ARG A 94 -3.08 -8.95 14.57
CA ARG A 94 -4.28 -9.76 14.81
C ARG A 94 -5.42 -9.27 13.92
N ALA A 95 -6.44 -10.09 13.72
CA ALA A 95 -7.62 -9.67 12.95
C ALA A 95 -8.23 -8.35 13.48
N GLY A 96 -8.31 -8.20 14.81
CA GLY A 96 -8.83 -6.99 15.47
C GLY A 96 -8.00 -5.71 15.27
N ASP A 97 -6.80 -5.80 14.69
CA ASP A 97 -5.94 -4.65 14.41
C ASP A 97 -6.26 -4.01 13.02
N LEU A 98 -7.05 -4.66 12.18
CA LEU A 98 -7.38 -4.17 10.84
C LEU A 98 -8.03 -2.77 10.84
N PRO A 99 -8.90 -2.39 11.78
CA PRO A 99 -9.43 -1.03 11.86
C PRO A 99 -8.35 0.05 12.02
N ALA A 100 -7.27 -0.23 12.76
CA ALA A 100 -6.16 0.71 12.89
C ALA A 100 -5.42 0.89 11.55
N ILE A 101 -5.19 -0.19 10.80
CA ILE A 101 -4.60 -0.11 9.45
C ILE A 101 -5.52 0.66 8.50
N ARG A 102 -6.85 0.43 8.56
CA ARG A 102 -7.83 1.21 7.80
C ARG A 102 -7.74 2.70 8.11
N SER A 103 -7.54 3.06 9.38
CA SER A 103 -7.38 4.46 9.78
C SER A 103 -6.12 5.08 9.17
N LEU A 104 -4.99 4.36 9.11
CA LEU A 104 -3.77 4.83 8.43
C LEU A 104 -4.00 5.05 6.93
N ILE A 105 -4.70 4.13 6.26
CA ILE A 105 -5.04 4.26 4.83
C ILE A 105 -5.84 5.56 4.58
N LYS A 106 -6.75 5.91 5.49
CA LYS A 106 -7.67 7.05 5.33
C LYS A 106 -7.09 8.40 5.78
N ALA A 107 -6.12 8.42 6.68
CA ALA A 107 -5.68 9.66 7.33
C ALA A 107 -4.91 10.59 6.36
N THR A 108 -3.97 10.06 5.59
CA THR A 108 -3.16 10.81 4.63
C THR A 108 -3.01 10.00 3.34
N PRO A 109 -4.14 9.75 2.63
CA PRO A 109 -4.19 8.77 1.56
C PRO A 109 -3.48 9.25 0.30
N TRP A 110 -2.53 8.46 -0.19
CA TRP A 110 -1.93 8.56 -1.51
C TRP A 110 -1.36 7.21 -1.92
N TRP A 111 -1.22 6.97 -3.22
CA TRP A 111 -0.81 5.67 -3.76
C TRP A 111 0.50 5.12 -3.19
N ASP A 112 1.45 5.97 -2.85
CA ASP A 112 2.80 5.63 -2.38
C ASP A 112 2.80 4.88 -1.02
N THR A 113 1.88 5.20 -0.11
CA THR A 113 1.69 4.48 1.16
C THR A 113 0.57 3.45 1.08
N VAL A 114 -0.56 3.81 0.44
CA VAL A 114 -1.73 2.93 0.34
C VAL A 114 -1.39 1.61 -0.34
N ASP A 115 -0.63 1.63 -1.42
CA ASP A 115 -0.26 0.41 -2.15
C ASP A 115 0.58 -0.53 -1.30
N SER A 116 1.54 0.01 -0.56
CA SER A 116 2.35 -0.80 0.34
C SER A 116 1.53 -1.37 1.51
N LEU A 117 0.65 -0.56 2.11
CA LEU A 117 -0.26 -1.02 3.17
C LEU A 117 -1.20 -2.12 2.64
N ALA A 118 -1.78 -1.92 1.46
CA ALA A 118 -2.66 -2.89 0.81
C ALA A 118 -1.96 -4.24 0.58
N ILE A 119 -0.81 -4.19 -0.09
CA ILE A 119 -0.11 -5.38 -0.57
C ILE A 119 0.60 -6.13 0.57
N HIS A 120 1.32 -5.40 1.41
CA HIS A 120 2.25 -6.00 2.36
C HIS A 120 1.68 -6.13 3.78
N THR A 121 0.77 -5.25 4.17
CA THR A 121 0.15 -5.30 5.50
C THR A 121 -1.21 -5.97 5.43
N VAL A 122 -2.20 -5.37 4.76
CA VAL A 122 -3.56 -5.95 4.64
C VAL A 122 -3.51 -7.32 3.97
N GLY A 123 -2.77 -7.47 2.87
CA GLY A 123 -2.60 -8.75 2.21
C GLY A 123 -1.95 -9.82 3.10
N THR A 124 -1.00 -9.44 3.99
CA THR A 124 -0.45 -10.39 4.97
C THR A 124 -1.48 -10.73 6.03
N MET A 125 -2.23 -9.75 6.55
CA MET A 125 -3.27 -9.96 7.55
C MET A 125 -4.38 -10.89 7.04
N VAL A 126 -4.94 -10.63 5.86
CA VAL A 126 -5.99 -11.48 5.25
C VAL A 126 -5.48 -12.91 5.00
N ARG A 127 -4.22 -13.07 4.60
CA ARG A 127 -3.62 -14.40 4.43
C ARG A 127 -3.42 -15.15 5.74
N THR A 128 -3.13 -14.43 6.84
CA THR A 128 -2.90 -15.01 8.17
C THR A 128 -4.23 -15.23 8.93
N HIS A 129 -5.22 -14.39 8.67
CA HIS A 129 -6.54 -14.35 9.24
C HIS A 129 -7.59 -14.38 8.12
N PRO A 130 -7.90 -15.59 7.56
CA PRO A 130 -8.79 -15.69 6.39
C PRO A 130 -10.20 -15.16 6.62
N GLU A 131 -10.65 -15.06 7.86
CA GLU A 131 -11.92 -14.43 8.23
C GLU A 131 -12.03 -12.96 7.80
N LEU A 132 -10.89 -12.26 7.68
CA LEU A 132 -10.84 -10.85 7.23
C LEU A 132 -11.20 -10.67 5.75
N VAL A 133 -11.41 -11.74 5.03
CA VAL A 133 -11.84 -11.64 3.63
C VAL A 133 -13.21 -10.96 3.51
N VAL A 134 -14.06 -11.11 4.51
CA VAL A 134 -15.37 -10.44 4.56
C VAL A 134 -15.23 -8.92 4.57
N GLU A 135 -14.23 -8.42 5.30
CA GLU A 135 -13.90 -6.99 5.29
C GLU A 135 -13.46 -6.51 3.89
N MET A 136 -12.73 -7.35 3.14
CA MET A 136 -12.34 -7.00 1.78
C MET A 136 -13.54 -6.96 0.83
N ASP A 137 -14.51 -7.86 1.03
CA ASP A 137 -15.78 -7.86 0.29
C ASP A 137 -16.62 -6.60 0.60
N GLU A 138 -16.54 -6.06 1.83
CA GLU A 138 -17.16 -4.77 2.18
C GLU A 138 -16.33 -3.57 1.64
N TRP A 139 -15.00 -3.65 1.67
CA TRP A 139 -14.13 -2.55 1.27
C TRP A 139 -14.19 -2.28 -0.23
N ILE A 140 -14.48 -3.28 -1.06
CA ILE A 140 -14.62 -3.07 -2.51
C ILE A 140 -15.85 -2.21 -2.85
N GLU A 141 -16.87 -2.22 -2.00
CA GLU A 141 -18.09 -1.44 -2.16
C GLU A 141 -17.98 -0.02 -1.57
N SER A 142 -16.82 0.33 -0.99
CA SER A 142 -16.61 1.63 -0.34
C SER A 142 -16.58 2.78 -1.35
N ASP A 143 -17.24 3.89 -1.00
CA ASP A 143 -17.12 5.16 -1.73
C ASP A 143 -15.72 5.80 -1.61
N ASP A 144 -14.93 5.38 -0.61
CA ASP A 144 -13.53 5.80 -0.45
C ASP A 144 -12.65 5.00 -1.43
N ILE A 145 -12.15 5.70 -2.45
CA ILE A 145 -11.34 5.07 -3.52
C ILE A 145 -10.08 4.36 -3.00
N TRP A 146 -9.50 4.80 -1.88
CA TRP A 146 -8.30 4.20 -1.32
C TRP A 146 -8.60 2.90 -0.57
N ILE A 147 -9.78 2.82 0.04
CA ILE A 147 -10.28 1.58 0.65
C ILE A 147 -10.63 0.57 -0.44
N ALA A 148 -11.39 0.97 -1.47
CA ALA A 148 -11.71 0.11 -2.62
C ALA A 148 -10.42 -0.34 -3.36
N ARG A 149 -9.45 0.57 -3.56
CA ARG A 149 -8.14 0.24 -4.13
C ARG A 149 -7.40 -0.80 -3.29
N THR A 150 -7.45 -0.68 -1.96
CA THR A 150 -6.82 -1.65 -1.06
C THR A 150 -7.45 -3.03 -1.23
N ALA A 151 -8.78 -3.13 -1.35
CA ALA A 151 -9.47 -4.38 -1.62
C ALA A 151 -9.03 -5.02 -2.96
N ILE A 152 -8.85 -4.22 -4.03
CA ILE A 152 -8.35 -4.74 -5.31
C ILE A 152 -6.92 -5.28 -5.19
N LEU A 153 -6.05 -4.60 -4.42
CA LEU A 153 -4.60 -4.87 -4.41
C LEU A 153 -4.15 -5.85 -3.32
N HIS A 154 -4.98 -6.19 -2.31
CA HIS A 154 -4.53 -6.99 -1.17
C HIS A 154 -3.94 -8.35 -1.56
N GLN A 155 -4.39 -8.98 -2.66
CA GLN A 155 -3.89 -10.26 -3.15
C GLN A 155 -2.69 -10.15 -4.11
N LEU A 156 -2.16 -8.95 -4.38
CA LEU A 156 -1.20 -8.72 -5.47
C LEU A 156 0.03 -9.65 -5.40
N MET A 157 0.44 -10.05 -4.21
CA MET A 157 1.62 -10.91 -3.98
C MET A 157 1.27 -12.35 -3.63
N TYR A 158 0.01 -12.78 -3.83
CA TYR A 158 -0.41 -14.13 -3.46
C TYR A 158 -0.01 -15.21 -4.49
N LYS A 159 0.27 -14.81 -5.73
CA LYS A 159 0.67 -15.73 -6.82
C LYS A 159 -0.35 -16.86 -7.00
N GLU A 160 0.07 -18.11 -6.85
CA GLU A 160 -0.76 -19.32 -6.97
C GLU A 160 -1.84 -19.43 -5.88
N ARG A 161 -1.74 -18.62 -4.81
CA ARG A 161 -2.74 -18.55 -3.74
C ARG A 161 -3.79 -17.48 -3.97
N THR A 162 -3.72 -16.76 -5.08
CA THR A 162 -4.72 -15.74 -5.42
C THR A 162 -6.09 -16.42 -5.60
N ASP A 163 -7.10 -15.91 -4.90
CA ASP A 163 -8.49 -16.22 -5.20
C ASP A 163 -8.87 -15.47 -6.49
N ALA A 164 -8.77 -16.18 -7.61
CA ALA A 164 -9.04 -15.62 -8.92
C ALA A 164 -10.48 -15.15 -9.07
N ASN A 165 -11.44 -15.88 -8.48
CA ASN A 165 -12.85 -15.50 -8.55
C ASN A 165 -13.08 -14.17 -7.86
N ARG A 166 -12.51 -13.97 -6.67
CA ARG A 166 -12.60 -12.71 -5.94
C ARG A 166 -11.91 -11.58 -6.68
N LEU A 167 -10.70 -11.81 -7.21
CA LEU A 167 -9.99 -10.82 -8.01
C LEU A 167 -10.85 -10.35 -9.19
N PHE A 168 -11.42 -11.28 -9.97
CA PHE A 168 -12.24 -10.95 -11.13
C PHE A 168 -13.56 -10.29 -10.73
N THR A 169 -14.19 -10.74 -9.64
CA THR A 169 -15.38 -10.10 -9.08
C THR A 169 -15.10 -8.64 -8.72
N TYR A 170 -14.02 -8.37 -7.99
CA TYR A 170 -13.64 -6.99 -7.62
C TYR A 170 -13.34 -6.12 -8.84
N CYS A 171 -12.64 -6.68 -9.84
CA CYS A 171 -12.42 -5.97 -11.09
C CYS A 171 -13.75 -5.65 -11.81
N THR A 172 -14.70 -6.61 -11.83
CA THR A 172 -16.02 -6.41 -12.44
C THR A 172 -16.84 -5.34 -11.72
N MET A 173 -16.88 -5.38 -10.39
CA MET A 173 -17.61 -4.39 -9.57
C MET A 173 -17.09 -2.96 -9.76
N THR A 174 -15.81 -2.80 -10.10
CA THR A 174 -15.16 -1.48 -10.18
C THR A 174 -14.76 -1.06 -11.61
N MET A 175 -14.97 -1.88 -12.64
CA MET A 175 -14.50 -1.61 -14.00
C MET A 175 -15.12 -0.38 -14.66
N GLU A 176 -16.34 0.01 -14.25
CA GLU A 176 -17.04 1.22 -14.74
C GLU A 176 -16.58 2.50 -14.02
N SER A 177 -15.78 2.37 -12.95
CA SER A 177 -15.27 3.53 -12.22
C SER A 177 -14.56 4.51 -13.15
N THR A 178 -14.77 5.80 -12.96
CA THR A 178 -14.05 6.87 -13.65
C THR A 178 -12.76 7.26 -12.94
N GLU A 179 -12.55 6.78 -11.72
CA GLU A 179 -11.41 7.10 -10.87
C GLU A 179 -10.10 6.55 -11.42
N PHE A 180 -9.13 7.43 -11.62
CA PHE A 180 -7.81 7.09 -12.19
C PHE A 180 -7.12 5.97 -11.40
N PHE A 181 -7.11 6.07 -10.07
CA PHE A 181 -6.40 5.11 -9.21
C PHE A 181 -7.10 3.74 -9.14
N ILE A 182 -8.41 3.68 -9.29
CA ILE A 182 -9.16 2.42 -9.40
C ILE A 182 -8.85 1.73 -10.74
N ARG A 183 -8.93 2.47 -11.85
CA ARG A 183 -8.58 1.93 -13.17
C ARG A 183 -7.15 1.40 -13.24
N LYS A 184 -6.22 2.09 -12.59
CA LYS A 184 -4.82 1.64 -12.45
C LYS A 184 -4.70 0.38 -11.61
N ALA A 185 -5.42 0.28 -10.49
CA ALA A 185 -5.40 -0.90 -9.62
C ALA A 185 -5.89 -2.15 -10.36
N ILE A 186 -7.00 -2.05 -11.10
CA ILE A 186 -7.53 -3.15 -11.92
C ILE A 186 -6.46 -3.66 -12.89
N GLY A 187 -5.89 -2.76 -13.69
CA GLY A 187 -4.87 -3.16 -14.68
C GLY A 187 -3.62 -3.76 -14.04
N TRP A 188 -3.19 -3.24 -12.90
CA TRP A 188 -2.03 -3.77 -12.17
C TRP A 188 -2.32 -5.14 -11.55
N ALA A 189 -3.46 -5.31 -10.91
CA ALA A 189 -3.86 -6.58 -10.30
C ALA A 189 -3.97 -7.69 -11.35
N LEU A 190 -4.63 -7.42 -12.48
CA LEU A 190 -4.74 -8.37 -13.61
C LEU A 190 -3.36 -8.69 -14.20
N ARG A 191 -2.51 -7.69 -14.44
CA ARG A 191 -1.14 -7.88 -14.94
C ARG A 191 -0.31 -8.74 -14.00
N GLN A 192 -0.40 -8.50 -12.70
CA GLN A 192 0.35 -9.29 -11.73
C GLN A 192 -0.13 -10.74 -11.69
N TYR A 193 -1.46 -10.97 -11.75
CA TYR A 193 -2.00 -12.31 -11.76
C TYR A 193 -1.75 -13.06 -13.09
N ALA A 194 -1.68 -12.35 -14.21
CA ALA A 194 -1.32 -12.93 -15.53
C ALA A 194 0.08 -13.59 -15.55
N ARG A 195 0.96 -13.26 -14.58
CA ARG A 195 2.25 -13.97 -14.41
C ARG A 195 2.08 -15.37 -13.82
N THR A 196 0.96 -15.63 -13.18
CA THR A 196 0.61 -16.91 -12.55
C THR A 196 -0.35 -17.70 -13.46
N ASP A 197 -1.42 -17.06 -13.92
CA ASP A 197 -2.44 -17.67 -14.78
C ASP A 197 -2.82 -16.72 -15.94
N PRO A 198 -2.02 -16.74 -17.02
CA PRO A 198 -2.25 -15.86 -18.16
C PRO A 198 -3.53 -16.20 -18.93
N ASP A 199 -3.97 -17.48 -18.92
CA ASP A 199 -5.13 -17.91 -19.69
C ASP A 199 -6.43 -17.42 -19.06
N SER A 200 -6.59 -17.54 -17.75
CA SER A 200 -7.74 -17.00 -17.02
C SER A 200 -7.85 -15.48 -17.17
N VAL A 201 -6.72 -14.76 -17.13
CA VAL A 201 -6.73 -13.31 -17.34
C VAL A 201 -7.09 -12.94 -18.77
N ARG A 202 -6.60 -13.68 -19.79
CA ARG A 202 -7.00 -13.46 -21.20
C ARG A 202 -8.50 -13.66 -21.41
N THR A 203 -9.05 -14.72 -20.84
CA THR A 203 -10.48 -15.02 -20.90
C THR A 203 -11.29 -13.88 -20.27
N PHE A 204 -10.94 -13.47 -19.04
CA PHE A 204 -11.60 -12.36 -18.36
C PHE A 204 -11.56 -11.06 -19.17
N VAL A 205 -10.41 -10.72 -19.75
CA VAL A 205 -10.26 -9.49 -20.56
C VAL A 205 -11.08 -9.56 -21.85
N ALA A 206 -11.14 -10.71 -22.50
CA ALA A 206 -11.95 -10.90 -23.72
C ALA A 206 -13.45 -10.76 -23.43
N GLU A 207 -13.94 -11.33 -22.32
CA GLU A 207 -15.33 -11.24 -21.90
C GLU A 207 -15.76 -9.81 -21.50
N HIS A 208 -14.81 -8.99 -21.03
CA HIS A 208 -15.06 -7.63 -20.53
C HIS A 208 -14.40 -6.53 -21.39
N GLU A 209 -14.07 -6.83 -22.66
CA GLU A 209 -13.34 -5.91 -23.54
C GLU A 209 -14.01 -4.54 -23.67
N GLY A 210 -15.33 -4.50 -23.76
CA GLY A 210 -16.10 -3.25 -23.87
C GLY A 210 -16.19 -2.43 -22.57
N ALA A 211 -16.09 -3.08 -21.42
CA ALA A 211 -16.27 -2.45 -20.10
C ALA A 211 -14.93 -2.00 -19.47
N LEU A 212 -13.83 -2.72 -19.73
CA LEU A 212 -12.52 -2.33 -19.23
C LEU A 212 -12.04 -1.01 -19.83
N SER A 213 -11.63 -0.09 -18.97
CA SER A 213 -11.12 1.21 -19.41
C SER A 213 -9.85 1.07 -20.25
N GLY A 214 -9.61 2.02 -21.18
CA GLY A 214 -8.36 2.06 -21.94
C GLY A 214 -7.11 2.17 -21.04
N LEU A 215 -7.24 2.79 -19.85
CA LEU A 215 -6.15 2.88 -18.88
C LEU A 215 -5.87 1.51 -18.24
N SER A 216 -6.91 0.77 -17.82
CA SER A 216 -6.76 -0.58 -17.26
C SER A 216 -6.11 -1.53 -18.27
N LYS A 217 -6.55 -1.49 -19.55
CA LYS A 217 -5.96 -2.28 -20.65
C LYS A 217 -4.49 -1.93 -20.87
N ARG A 218 -4.12 -0.63 -20.89
CA ARG A 218 -2.72 -0.23 -21.01
C ARG A 218 -1.89 -0.72 -19.83
N CYS A 219 -2.38 -0.56 -18.59
CA CYS A 219 -1.67 -1.03 -17.40
C CYS A 219 -1.47 -2.55 -17.38
N LEU A 220 -2.41 -3.31 -17.97
CA LEU A 220 -2.29 -4.75 -18.15
C LEU A 220 -1.21 -5.11 -19.19
N LEU A 221 -1.14 -4.38 -20.31
CA LEU A 221 -0.25 -4.68 -21.45
C LEU A 221 1.19 -4.23 -21.22
N TYR A 222 1.44 -3.24 -20.34
CA TYR A 222 2.81 -2.82 -20.03
C TYR A 222 3.55 -3.93 -19.28
N THR A 223 4.10 -4.85 -20.05
CA THR A 223 5.10 -5.79 -19.57
C THR A 223 6.45 -5.08 -19.52
N SER A 224 7.05 -5.04 -18.36
CA SER A 224 8.49 -4.98 -18.09
C SER A 224 9.29 -3.66 -18.16
N ASP A 225 8.85 -2.53 -18.66
CA ASP A 225 9.80 -1.41 -18.86
C ASP A 225 9.65 -0.22 -17.89
N ALA A 226 8.81 -0.30 -16.86
CA ALA A 226 8.60 0.80 -15.90
C ALA A 226 8.60 0.34 -14.43
N ALA A 227 9.31 -0.72 -14.10
CA ALA A 227 9.43 -1.21 -12.72
C ALA A 227 10.83 -0.98 -12.13
N ASP A 228 11.72 -0.29 -12.85
CA ASP A 228 13.11 -0.03 -12.47
C ASP A 228 13.49 1.47 -12.50
N GLU A 229 12.52 2.40 -12.43
CA GLU A 229 12.82 3.81 -12.20
C GLU A 229 12.25 4.30 -10.87
#